data_b517084fc47ac1cf8ea2f86f7266316f
#
_entry.id   b517084fc47ac1cf8ea2f86f7266316f
#
_cell.length_a   1.000
_cell.length_b   1.000
_cell.length_c   1.000
_cell.angle_alpha   90.00
_cell.angle_beta   90.00
_cell.angle_gamma   90.00
#
_symmetry.space_group_name_H-M   'P 1'
#
loop_
_entity.id
_entity.type
_entity.pdbx_description
1 polymer ?
#
loop_
_entity_poly.entity_id
_entity_poly.type
_entity_poly.pdbx_seq_one_letter_code
_entity_poly.pdbx_strand_id
1 'polypeptide(L)'
;FGNSGSGKSCGVSRIIQNIFNNKFAVQYNANLFIFDSFGEYKNAFGRLNEINPNYSYKFITTNPTDETDIRLDIPVSLLKLDDMALLLQASNHAQLPIIEHTIKLAKIFSTNSEEANNYKNHLIAKALLAVLFSNETVASKKNEIFTIIEVCNTPEFNFDSVIPGLGYTRTFSECFEIDSNGNFGESVLITNYILGKINDDLDAIKAPEEASYSLKDFARAMEFTLISEGFQHNQNLHDDAVILRVRLNSIINSKMNDYFSSKYVPVDEYISSLVAVNDGKKAQIININLEDVDDTFAKVFVKIISRLIFDFSKASTQRAKIPFHLFLEEAHRYIQKDNDTFLLGYNIFDRIAKEGRKYGVILDIISQRPVEISDTVIAQCNNFLIFKMTHPLDIKYIGEMLPNISADILDKQKVLQPGNCVCFGGAFKIPMIVKMEMPNPMPFSSNCDVSGCWKLQVNGNMPGSNGNTQDPMSTVDNTPQNVPNIEMPEDNPMPTSPEIFAA
;
A
#
# COMPACT_ATOMS: atom_id res chain seq x y z
N PHE A 1 20.34 -8.63 -8.54
CA PHE A 1 20.77 -7.23 -8.41
C PHE A 1 21.42 -6.73 -9.69
N GLY A 2 21.45 -5.43 -9.92
CA GLY A 2 22.12 -4.81 -11.07
C GLY A 2 21.55 -3.42 -11.41
N ASN A 3 22.29 -2.62 -12.17
CA ASN A 3 21.85 -1.29 -12.60
C ASN A 3 20.65 -1.32 -13.56
N SER A 4 20.01 -0.17 -13.79
CA SER A 4 19.03 -0.02 -14.86
C SER A 4 19.64 -0.38 -16.22
N GLY A 5 18.88 -1.06 -17.10
CA GLY A 5 19.36 -1.50 -18.40
C GLY A 5 20.38 -2.66 -18.39
N SER A 6 20.72 -3.22 -17.22
CA SER A 6 21.66 -4.35 -17.13
C SER A 6 21.06 -5.71 -17.54
N GLY A 7 19.73 -5.80 -17.69
CA GLY A 7 19.01 -7.01 -18.07
C GLY A 7 18.32 -7.74 -16.91
N LYS A 8 18.11 -7.10 -15.75
CA LYS A 8 17.42 -7.70 -14.58
C LYS A 8 16.03 -8.22 -14.91
N SER A 9 15.12 -7.34 -15.39
CA SER A 9 13.73 -7.71 -15.69
C SER A 9 13.65 -8.78 -16.77
N CYS A 10 14.52 -8.70 -17.80
CA CYS A 10 14.66 -9.76 -18.81
C CYS A 10 15.15 -11.09 -18.20
N GLY A 11 16.15 -11.05 -17.34
CA GLY A 11 16.66 -12.26 -16.66
C GLY A 11 15.61 -12.93 -15.79
N VAL A 12 14.88 -12.15 -14.98
CA VAL A 12 13.78 -12.66 -14.15
C VAL A 12 12.66 -13.24 -15.00
N SER A 13 12.23 -12.50 -16.06
CA SER A 13 11.21 -13.00 -17.00
C SER A 13 11.63 -14.32 -17.64
N ARG A 14 12.90 -14.45 -18.06
CA ARG A 14 13.40 -15.67 -18.67
C ARG A 14 13.42 -16.86 -17.71
N ILE A 15 13.82 -16.64 -16.45
CA ILE A 15 13.79 -17.69 -15.42
C ILE A 15 12.36 -18.19 -15.21
N ILE A 16 11.41 -17.27 -15.03
CA ILE A 16 10.00 -17.62 -14.83
C ILE A 16 9.44 -18.35 -16.07
N GLN A 17 9.69 -17.83 -17.28
CA GLN A 17 9.29 -18.50 -18.51
C GLN A 17 9.84 -19.92 -18.63
N ASN A 18 11.11 -20.14 -18.24
CA ASN A 18 11.72 -21.48 -18.26
C ASN A 18 11.05 -22.45 -17.27
N ILE A 19 10.56 -21.96 -16.12
CA ILE A 19 9.79 -22.78 -15.18
C ILE A 19 8.50 -23.27 -15.84
N PHE A 20 7.76 -22.39 -16.54
CA PHE A 20 6.51 -22.74 -17.19
C PHE A 20 6.67 -23.45 -18.54
N ASN A 21 7.80 -23.28 -19.22
CA ASN A 21 8.13 -24.01 -20.45
C ASN A 21 8.65 -25.43 -20.20
N ASN A 22 8.65 -25.90 -18.95
CA ASN A 22 9.10 -27.24 -18.61
C ASN A 22 8.16 -28.30 -19.21
N LYS A 23 8.71 -29.09 -20.15
CA LYS A 23 7.94 -30.14 -20.85
C LYS A 23 7.66 -31.37 -19.97
N PHE A 24 8.37 -31.55 -18.86
CA PHE A 24 8.29 -32.74 -18.01
C PHE A 24 7.29 -32.61 -16.86
N ALA A 25 6.89 -31.38 -16.50
CA ALA A 25 5.98 -31.14 -15.40
C ALA A 25 5.15 -29.88 -15.63
N VAL A 26 3.86 -29.97 -15.39
CA VAL A 26 2.95 -28.82 -15.42
C VAL A 26 2.94 -28.17 -14.03
N GLN A 27 3.31 -26.89 -13.96
CA GLN A 27 3.43 -26.13 -12.72
C GLN A 27 2.07 -25.56 -12.25
N TYR A 28 1.03 -26.38 -12.25
CA TYR A 28 -0.34 -25.94 -11.97
C TYR A 28 -0.51 -25.29 -10.58
N ASN A 29 0.21 -25.79 -9.58
CA ASN A 29 0.10 -25.32 -8.21
C ASN A 29 1.03 -24.13 -7.87
N ALA A 30 1.73 -23.57 -8.85
CA ALA A 30 2.56 -22.38 -8.65
C ALA A 30 1.72 -21.18 -8.20
N ASN A 31 2.26 -20.35 -7.29
CA ASN A 31 1.70 -19.08 -6.86
C ASN A 31 2.82 -18.04 -6.86
N LEU A 32 2.96 -17.35 -7.97
CA LEU A 32 3.96 -16.30 -8.15
C LEU A 32 3.26 -14.94 -8.09
N PHE A 33 3.49 -14.19 -7.04
CA PHE A 33 3.03 -12.83 -6.89
C PHE A 33 4.15 -11.88 -7.31
N ILE A 34 3.92 -11.09 -8.35
CA ILE A 34 4.88 -10.11 -8.85
C ILE A 34 4.37 -8.72 -8.48
N PHE A 35 5.09 -8.03 -7.60
CA PHE A 35 4.85 -6.63 -7.31
C PHE A 35 5.63 -5.79 -8.31
N ASP A 36 4.94 -5.37 -9.35
CA ASP A 36 5.48 -4.75 -10.55
C ASP A 36 5.47 -3.22 -10.40
N SER A 37 6.64 -2.65 -10.15
CA SER A 37 6.79 -1.22 -9.87
C SER A 37 6.57 -0.32 -11.09
N PHE A 38 6.77 -0.86 -12.30
CA PHE A 38 6.79 -0.10 -13.54
C PHE A 38 5.91 -0.67 -14.64
N GLY A 39 5.06 -1.66 -14.34
CA GLY A 39 4.17 -2.27 -15.31
C GLY A 39 4.86 -3.10 -16.40
N GLU A 40 6.12 -3.54 -16.17
CA GLU A 40 6.94 -4.18 -17.21
C GLU A 40 6.51 -5.61 -17.54
N TYR A 41 5.91 -6.35 -16.60
CA TYR A 41 5.75 -7.80 -16.72
C TYR A 41 4.45 -8.26 -17.42
N LYS A 42 3.46 -7.36 -17.63
CA LYS A 42 2.20 -7.71 -18.32
C LYS A 42 2.47 -8.38 -19.67
N ASN A 43 3.38 -7.81 -20.46
CA ASN A 43 3.72 -8.38 -21.78
C ASN A 43 4.45 -9.71 -21.69
N ALA A 44 5.34 -9.90 -20.70
CA ALA A 44 6.14 -11.12 -20.58
C ALA A 44 5.32 -12.36 -20.21
N PHE A 45 4.17 -12.18 -19.51
CA PHE A 45 3.40 -13.27 -18.93
C PHE A 45 1.92 -13.28 -19.35
N GLY A 46 1.41 -12.25 -20.00
CA GLY A 46 -0.01 -12.13 -20.36
C GLY A 46 -0.52 -13.28 -21.26
N ARG A 47 0.39 -13.95 -21.98
CA ARG A 47 0.08 -15.07 -22.88
C ARG A 47 0.48 -16.44 -22.31
N LEU A 48 0.46 -16.59 -21.00
CA LEU A 48 0.89 -17.85 -20.34
C LEU A 48 0.04 -19.06 -20.77
N ASN A 49 -1.23 -18.83 -21.09
CA ASN A 49 -2.16 -19.83 -21.61
C ASN A 49 -1.80 -20.37 -23.00
N GLU A 50 -0.99 -19.65 -23.80
CA GLU A 50 -0.48 -20.16 -25.09
C GLU A 50 0.59 -21.24 -24.89
N ILE A 51 1.32 -21.21 -23.76
CA ILE A 51 2.29 -22.25 -23.41
C ILE A 51 1.57 -23.53 -23.00
N ASN A 52 0.53 -23.41 -22.16
CA ASN A 52 -0.32 -24.51 -21.73
C ASN A 52 -1.71 -23.95 -21.36
N PRO A 53 -2.80 -24.51 -21.93
CA PRO A 53 -4.18 -24.06 -21.64
C PRO A 53 -4.60 -24.14 -20.17
N ASN A 54 -3.86 -24.90 -19.35
CA ASN A 54 -4.08 -24.98 -17.90
C ASN A 54 -3.43 -23.84 -17.11
N TYR A 55 -2.58 -23.07 -17.74
CA TYR A 55 -1.96 -21.91 -17.10
C TYR A 55 -2.81 -20.67 -17.28
N SER A 56 -2.84 -19.84 -16.26
CA SER A 56 -3.53 -18.56 -16.25
C SER A 56 -2.65 -17.50 -15.61
N TYR A 57 -2.79 -16.30 -16.15
CA TYR A 57 -2.17 -15.09 -15.65
C TYR A 57 -3.27 -14.14 -15.16
N LYS A 58 -3.04 -13.49 -14.03
CA LYS A 58 -3.94 -12.48 -13.48
C LYS A 58 -3.23 -11.15 -13.35
N PHE A 59 -3.84 -10.11 -13.88
CA PHE A 59 -3.34 -8.75 -13.80
C PHE A 59 -4.24 -7.94 -12.87
N ILE A 60 -3.65 -7.41 -11.81
CA ILE A 60 -4.29 -6.52 -10.85
C ILE A 60 -3.56 -5.19 -10.92
N THR A 61 -4.28 -4.09 -11.04
CA THR A 61 -3.67 -2.77 -11.21
C THR A 61 -4.31 -1.72 -10.33
N THR A 62 -3.55 -0.72 -10.00
CA THR A 62 -4.03 0.48 -9.31
C THR A 62 -4.71 1.47 -10.27
N ASN A 63 -4.46 1.33 -11.58
CA ASN A 63 -5.08 2.16 -12.61
C ASN A 63 -5.60 1.31 -13.77
N PRO A 64 -6.83 0.75 -13.67
CA PRO A 64 -7.41 -0.03 -14.76
C PRO A 64 -7.66 0.86 -15.98
N THR A 65 -7.10 0.47 -17.11
CA THR A 65 -7.26 1.13 -18.42
C THR A 65 -8.19 0.36 -19.34
N ASP A 66 -8.27 -0.95 -19.16
CA ASP A 66 -9.11 -1.86 -19.93
C ASP A 66 -10.24 -2.44 -19.05
N GLU A 67 -11.35 -2.82 -19.66
CA GLU A 67 -12.48 -3.48 -18.98
C GLU A 67 -12.09 -4.85 -18.34
N THR A 68 -11.02 -5.46 -18.84
CA THR A 68 -10.48 -6.73 -18.35
C THR A 68 -9.52 -6.56 -17.18
N ASP A 69 -9.06 -5.34 -16.92
CA ASP A 69 -8.14 -5.05 -15.83
C ASP A 69 -8.88 -5.12 -14.49
N ILE A 70 -8.27 -5.80 -13.53
CA ILE A 70 -8.83 -5.93 -12.18
C ILE A 70 -8.21 -4.85 -11.30
N ARG A 71 -9.06 -4.01 -10.71
CA ARG A 71 -8.58 -3.00 -9.76
C ARG A 71 -8.10 -3.67 -8.47
N LEU A 72 -7.00 -3.18 -7.93
CA LEU A 72 -6.57 -3.54 -6.57
C LEU A 72 -7.65 -3.12 -5.57
N ASP A 73 -8.11 -4.07 -4.76
CA ASP A 73 -9.09 -3.85 -3.71
C ASP A 73 -8.65 -4.57 -2.43
N ILE A 74 -8.50 -3.83 -1.34
CA ILE A 74 -8.11 -4.34 -0.03
C ILE A 74 -9.25 -4.05 0.95
N PRO A 75 -9.95 -5.07 1.46
CA PRO A 75 -10.96 -4.88 2.49
C PRO A 75 -10.39 -4.25 3.76
N VAL A 76 -10.96 -3.13 4.20
CA VAL A 76 -10.50 -2.43 5.43
C VAL A 76 -10.56 -3.35 6.65
N SER A 77 -11.49 -4.30 6.67
CA SER A 77 -11.63 -5.29 7.73
C SER A 77 -10.41 -6.21 7.91
N LEU A 78 -9.58 -6.37 6.87
CA LEU A 78 -8.34 -7.15 6.90
C LEU A 78 -7.15 -6.39 7.47
N LEU A 79 -7.26 -5.06 7.61
CA LEU A 79 -6.19 -4.22 8.14
C LEU A 79 -6.09 -4.38 9.66
N LYS A 80 -4.89 -4.73 10.12
CA LYS A 80 -4.54 -4.81 11.55
C LYS A 80 -3.96 -3.48 12.01
N LEU A 81 -3.65 -3.39 13.30
CA LEU A 81 -2.97 -2.24 13.90
C LEU A 81 -1.73 -1.82 13.11
N ASP A 82 -0.89 -2.78 12.76
CA ASP A 82 0.37 -2.53 12.04
C ASP A 82 0.13 -1.92 10.66
N ASP A 83 -0.87 -2.44 9.94
CA ASP A 83 -1.23 -1.94 8.61
C ASP A 83 -1.81 -0.54 8.66
N MET A 84 -2.69 -0.28 9.64
CA MET A 84 -3.26 1.05 9.84
C MET A 84 -2.20 2.05 10.30
N ALA A 85 -1.26 1.63 11.15
CA ALA A 85 -0.15 2.47 11.57
C ALA A 85 0.74 2.85 10.38
N LEU A 86 1.02 1.91 9.47
CA LEU A 86 1.76 2.18 8.23
C LEU A 86 0.96 3.08 7.28
N LEU A 87 -0.33 2.79 7.08
CA LEU A 87 -1.22 3.56 6.21
C LEU A 87 -1.34 5.02 6.67
N LEU A 88 -1.46 5.24 7.98
CA LEU A 88 -1.53 6.55 8.59
C LEU A 88 -0.15 7.16 8.89
N GLN A 89 0.93 6.48 8.50
CA GLN A 89 2.31 6.92 8.73
C GLN A 89 2.58 7.28 10.20
N ALA A 90 2.12 6.43 11.14
CA ALA A 90 2.36 6.63 12.55
C ALA A 90 3.88 6.75 12.82
N SER A 91 4.26 7.69 13.67
CA SER A 91 5.66 8.06 13.89
C SER A 91 6.15 7.79 15.31
N ASN A 92 5.23 7.54 16.24
CA ASN A 92 5.56 7.26 17.63
C ASN A 92 4.61 6.24 18.27
N HIS A 93 5.01 5.68 19.42
CA HIS A 93 4.24 4.67 20.14
C HIS A 93 2.93 5.19 20.74
N ALA A 94 2.80 6.49 21.01
CA ALA A 94 1.57 7.06 21.57
C ALA A 94 0.40 7.02 20.59
N GLN A 95 0.68 6.94 19.29
CA GLN A 95 -0.34 6.86 18.25
C GLN A 95 -0.94 5.46 18.10
N LEU A 96 -0.23 4.40 18.52
CA LEU A 96 -0.70 3.02 18.36
C LEU A 96 -1.97 2.71 19.17
N PRO A 97 -2.08 3.07 20.47
CA PRO A 97 -3.31 2.87 21.23
C PRO A 97 -4.52 3.61 20.63
N ILE A 98 -4.31 4.80 20.06
CA ILE A 98 -5.36 5.57 19.38
C ILE A 98 -5.89 4.79 18.19
N ILE A 99 -5.00 4.26 17.35
CA ILE A 99 -5.35 3.44 16.18
C ILE A 99 -6.06 2.15 16.62
N GLU A 100 -5.54 1.47 17.64
CA GLU A 100 -6.12 0.23 18.15
C GLU A 100 -7.54 0.44 18.68
N HIS A 101 -7.74 1.47 19.49
CA HIS A 101 -9.06 1.81 20.00
C HIS A 101 -10.00 2.20 18.86
N THR A 102 -9.54 2.97 17.88
CA THR A 102 -10.33 3.35 16.71
C THR A 102 -10.76 2.11 15.90
N ILE A 103 -9.89 1.11 15.70
CA ILE A 103 -10.26 -0.15 15.05
C ILE A 103 -11.37 -0.86 15.84
N LYS A 104 -11.25 -0.92 17.18
CA LYS A 104 -12.27 -1.51 18.05
C LYS A 104 -13.62 -0.81 17.87
N LEU A 105 -13.64 0.53 17.95
CA LEU A 105 -14.88 1.32 17.80
C LEU A 105 -15.46 1.20 16.39
N ALA A 106 -14.66 1.24 15.35
CA ALA A 106 -15.13 1.08 13.97
C ALA A 106 -15.83 -0.27 13.77
N LYS A 107 -15.28 -1.34 14.34
CA LYS A 107 -15.92 -2.67 14.32
C LYS A 107 -17.25 -2.70 15.07
N ILE A 108 -17.32 -2.13 16.27
CA ILE A 108 -18.56 -2.08 17.07
C ILE A 108 -19.62 -1.28 16.32
N PHE A 109 -19.26 -0.11 15.80
CA PHE A 109 -20.20 0.79 15.15
C PHE A 109 -20.70 0.28 13.79
N SER A 110 -19.99 -0.64 13.16
CA SER A 110 -20.38 -1.25 11.89
C SER A 110 -21.65 -2.12 12.01
N THR A 111 -21.97 -2.60 13.21
CA THR A 111 -23.13 -3.48 13.42
C THR A 111 -24.48 -2.74 13.33
N ASN A 112 -24.50 -1.41 13.43
CA ASN A 112 -25.72 -0.58 13.48
C ASN A 112 -26.80 -1.12 14.44
N SER A 113 -26.40 -1.87 15.46
CA SER A 113 -27.29 -2.43 16.48
C SER A 113 -27.71 -1.38 17.50
N GLU A 114 -28.79 -1.65 18.23
CA GLU A 114 -29.20 -0.82 19.38
C GLU A 114 -28.08 -0.75 20.42
N GLU A 115 -27.38 -1.86 20.64
CA GLU A 115 -26.22 -1.93 21.54
C GLU A 115 -25.07 -1.00 21.09
N ALA A 116 -24.78 -0.94 19.78
CA ALA A 116 -23.79 -0.01 19.24
C ALA A 116 -24.20 1.46 19.43
N ASN A 117 -25.50 1.77 19.28
CA ASN A 117 -25.99 3.13 19.51
C ASN A 117 -25.96 3.49 21.00
N ASN A 118 -26.35 2.56 21.88
CA ASN A 118 -26.23 2.74 23.32
C ASN A 118 -24.78 2.96 23.75
N TYR A 119 -23.82 2.27 23.11
CA TYR A 119 -22.40 2.48 23.37
C TYR A 119 -21.92 3.85 22.89
N LYS A 120 -22.36 4.34 21.73
CA LYS A 120 -22.07 5.72 21.28
C LYS A 120 -22.60 6.73 22.29
N ASN A 121 -23.87 6.57 22.74
CA ASN A 121 -24.48 7.45 23.72
C ASN A 121 -23.73 7.44 25.05
N HIS A 122 -23.28 6.27 25.50
CA HIS A 122 -22.45 6.14 26.70
C HIS A 122 -21.11 6.90 26.58
N LEU A 123 -20.39 6.77 25.45
CA LEU A 123 -19.15 7.50 25.23
C LEU A 123 -19.36 9.02 25.19
N ILE A 124 -20.39 9.49 24.49
CA ILE A 124 -20.77 10.91 24.47
C ILE A 124 -21.09 11.37 25.88
N ALA A 125 -21.93 10.64 26.61
CA ALA A 125 -22.34 10.99 27.97
C ALA A 125 -21.13 11.12 28.91
N LYS A 126 -20.16 10.20 28.88
CA LYS A 126 -18.91 10.30 29.65
C LYS A 126 -18.14 11.57 29.32
N ALA A 127 -17.96 11.86 28.02
CA ALA A 127 -17.24 13.05 27.57
C ALA A 127 -17.94 14.35 28.02
N LEU A 128 -19.29 14.44 27.86
CA LEU A 128 -20.04 15.58 28.26
C LEU A 128 -20.00 15.82 29.79
N LEU A 129 -20.06 14.74 30.59
CA LEU A 129 -19.93 14.87 32.05
C LEU A 129 -18.53 15.35 32.44
N ALA A 130 -17.50 14.87 31.80
CA ALA A 130 -16.12 15.33 32.04
C ALA A 130 -16.00 16.85 31.81
N VAL A 131 -16.61 17.37 30.73
CA VAL A 131 -16.64 18.82 30.44
C VAL A 131 -17.50 19.57 31.46
N LEU A 132 -18.69 19.06 31.79
CA LEU A 132 -19.58 19.72 32.75
C LEU A 132 -18.95 19.89 34.13
N PHE A 133 -18.18 18.87 34.58
CA PHE A 133 -17.51 18.90 35.88
C PHE A 133 -16.07 19.45 35.84
N SER A 134 -15.60 19.91 34.69
CA SER A 134 -14.30 20.59 34.58
C SER A 134 -14.31 21.94 35.34
N ASN A 135 -13.12 22.50 35.56
CA ASN A 135 -12.96 23.82 36.19
C ASN A 135 -13.01 24.99 35.19
N GLU A 136 -13.48 24.76 33.98
CA GLU A 136 -13.55 25.78 32.94
C GLU A 136 -14.75 26.77 33.12
N THR A 137 -14.72 27.87 32.38
CA THR A 137 -15.81 28.82 32.34
C THR A 137 -17.05 28.21 31.66
N VAL A 138 -18.24 28.64 32.04
CA VAL A 138 -19.51 28.13 31.46
C VAL A 138 -19.54 28.31 29.93
N ALA A 139 -19.01 29.44 29.44
CA ALA A 139 -18.92 29.68 27.99
C ALA A 139 -17.96 28.72 27.29
N SER A 140 -16.82 28.39 27.90
CA SER A 140 -15.88 27.38 27.38
C SER A 140 -16.54 26.03 27.35
N LYS A 141 -17.16 25.59 28.45
CA LYS A 141 -17.90 24.31 28.54
C LYS A 141 -18.96 24.20 27.44
N LYS A 142 -19.76 25.27 27.23
CA LYS A 142 -20.77 25.28 26.16
C LYS A 142 -20.16 25.03 24.80
N ASN A 143 -19.10 25.74 24.47
CA ASN A 143 -18.43 25.59 23.19
C ASN A 143 -17.88 24.16 22.99
N GLU A 144 -17.27 23.60 24.02
CA GLU A 144 -16.71 22.23 23.97
C GLU A 144 -17.79 21.16 23.83
N ILE A 145 -18.89 21.27 24.61
CA ILE A 145 -20.05 20.38 24.51
C ILE A 145 -20.66 20.45 23.11
N PHE A 146 -20.78 21.63 22.54
CA PHE A 146 -21.36 21.81 21.20
C PHE A 146 -20.43 21.21 20.13
N THR A 147 -19.12 21.36 20.27
CA THR A 147 -18.13 20.71 19.38
C THR A 147 -18.22 19.18 19.46
N ILE A 148 -18.35 18.60 20.65
CA ILE A 148 -18.53 17.15 20.83
C ILE A 148 -19.80 16.68 20.11
N ILE A 149 -20.94 17.37 20.29
CA ILE A 149 -22.22 16.98 19.68
C ILE A 149 -22.21 17.19 18.15
N GLU A 150 -21.54 18.22 17.65
CA GLU A 150 -21.42 18.45 16.21
C GLU A 150 -20.69 17.28 15.52
N VAL A 151 -19.63 16.78 16.15
CA VAL A 151 -18.78 15.71 15.59
C VAL A 151 -19.35 14.32 15.91
N CYS A 152 -19.77 14.08 17.15
CA CYS A 152 -20.20 12.78 17.67
C CYS A 152 -21.70 12.79 18.00
N ASN A 153 -22.56 12.96 17.00
CA ASN A 153 -24.01 12.97 17.22
C ASN A 153 -24.66 11.58 17.08
N THR A 154 -25.79 11.42 17.77
CA THR A 154 -26.70 10.27 17.65
C THR A 154 -28.15 10.79 17.64
N PRO A 155 -29.14 9.94 17.32
CA PRO A 155 -30.56 10.36 17.44
C PRO A 155 -30.93 10.87 18.81
N GLU A 156 -30.24 10.45 19.89
CA GLU A 156 -30.51 10.86 21.27
C GLU A 156 -29.63 12.01 21.75
N PHE A 157 -28.44 12.17 21.16
CA PHE A 157 -27.52 13.27 21.40
C PHE A 157 -27.29 14.07 20.12
N ASN A 158 -28.20 15.01 19.85
CA ASN A 158 -28.05 16.04 18.82
C ASN A 158 -28.66 17.32 19.33
N PHE A 159 -28.50 18.44 18.65
CA PHE A 159 -28.96 19.76 19.12
C PHE A 159 -30.48 19.84 19.29
N ASP A 160 -31.25 19.08 18.52
CA ASP A 160 -32.71 19.04 18.51
C ASP A 160 -33.29 17.90 19.37
N SER A 161 -32.44 17.09 20.01
CA SER A 161 -32.91 16.00 20.90
C SER A 161 -33.78 16.56 22.00
N VAL A 162 -34.99 16.00 22.17
CA VAL A 162 -35.97 16.46 23.15
C VAL A 162 -35.67 15.82 24.50
N ILE A 163 -35.46 16.66 25.51
CA ILE A 163 -35.17 16.27 26.88
C ILE A 163 -36.43 16.51 27.71
N PRO A 164 -37.05 15.45 28.27
CA PRO A 164 -38.26 15.60 29.09
C PRO A 164 -37.94 16.14 30.48
N GLY A 165 -38.62 17.23 30.87
CA GLY A 165 -38.63 17.75 32.22
C GLY A 165 -39.94 17.44 32.96
N LEU A 166 -40.07 17.91 34.19
CA LEU A 166 -41.29 17.77 34.98
C LEU A 166 -42.37 18.74 34.48
N GLY A 167 -43.19 18.26 33.52
CA GLY A 167 -44.28 19.06 32.95
C GLY A 167 -43.91 19.97 31.79
N TYR A 168 -42.69 19.87 31.28
CA TYR A 168 -42.22 20.60 30.11
C TYR A 168 -41.15 19.79 29.34
N THR A 169 -40.80 20.25 28.17
CA THR A 169 -39.67 19.69 27.37
C THR A 169 -38.71 20.80 26.97
N ARG A 170 -37.46 20.45 26.79
CA ARG A 170 -36.41 21.32 26.22
C ARG A 170 -35.69 20.59 25.12
N THR A 171 -35.18 21.31 24.15
CA THR A 171 -34.17 20.75 23.25
C THR A 171 -32.82 20.70 23.94
N PHE A 172 -31.92 19.83 23.44
CA PHE A 172 -30.57 19.74 23.99
C PHE A 172 -29.85 21.10 23.97
N SER A 173 -29.99 21.88 22.89
CA SER A 173 -29.37 23.20 22.75
C SER A 173 -29.94 24.22 23.76
N GLU A 174 -31.24 24.20 24.03
CA GLU A 174 -31.88 25.07 25.01
C GLU A 174 -31.40 24.84 26.45
N CYS A 175 -31.05 23.58 26.79
CA CYS A 175 -30.54 23.25 28.13
C CYS A 175 -29.19 23.93 28.44
N PHE A 176 -28.44 24.32 27.44
CA PHE A 176 -27.14 25.00 27.55
C PHE A 176 -27.24 26.53 27.31
N GLU A 177 -28.42 27.10 27.31
CA GLU A 177 -28.58 28.57 27.38
C GLU A 177 -28.04 29.08 28.71
N ILE A 178 -27.27 30.19 28.63
CA ILE A 178 -26.65 30.80 29.82
C ILE A 178 -27.63 31.81 30.41
N ASP A 179 -27.98 31.64 31.69
CA ASP A 179 -28.86 32.52 32.43
C ASP A 179 -28.19 33.85 32.81
N SER A 180 -28.96 34.75 33.41
CA SER A 180 -28.48 36.05 33.88
C SER A 180 -27.41 35.98 34.99
N ASN A 181 -27.26 34.82 35.63
CA ASN A 181 -26.27 34.58 36.69
C ASN A 181 -24.99 33.93 36.12
N GLY A 182 -24.95 33.68 34.81
CA GLY A 182 -23.81 33.07 34.14
C GLY A 182 -23.73 31.53 34.28
N ASN A 183 -24.83 30.85 34.62
CA ASN A 183 -24.96 29.41 34.73
C ASN A 183 -25.79 28.82 33.57
N PHE A 184 -25.71 27.52 33.35
CA PHE A 184 -26.63 26.84 32.44
C PHE A 184 -28.05 26.84 33.02
N GLY A 185 -29.04 27.30 32.23
CA GLY A 185 -30.41 27.44 32.66
C GLY A 185 -31.05 26.15 33.15
N GLU A 186 -30.73 25.03 32.55
CA GLU A 186 -31.29 23.70 32.85
C GLU A 186 -30.22 22.70 33.31
N SER A 187 -29.23 23.14 34.12
CA SER A 187 -28.10 22.34 34.54
C SER A 187 -28.45 21.00 35.18
N VAL A 188 -29.50 20.95 36.01
CA VAL A 188 -29.94 19.70 36.66
C VAL A 188 -30.61 18.76 35.68
N LEU A 189 -31.48 19.30 34.80
CA LEU A 189 -32.19 18.51 33.81
C LEU A 189 -31.20 17.81 32.85
N ILE A 190 -30.25 18.57 32.30
CA ILE A 190 -29.29 18.03 31.36
C ILE A 190 -28.32 17.02 32.02
N THR A 191 -27.87 17.31 33.25
CA THR A 191 -27.02 16.38 34.00
C THR A 191 -27.71 15.04 34.24
N ASN A 192 -28.98 15.05 34.66
CA ASN A 192 -29.75 13.82 34.87
C ASN A 192 -29.99 13.05 33.56
N TYR A 193 -30.25 13.78 32.47
CA TYR A 193 -30.42 13.16 31.14
C TYR A 193 -29.14 12.46 30.70
N ILE A 194 -27.98 13.12 30.82
CA ILE A 194 -26.69 12.58 30.45
C ILE A 194 -26.34 11.37 31.33
N LEU A 195 -26.52 11.46 32.66
CA LEU A 195 -26.31 10.36 33.60
C LEU A 195 -27.16 9.12 33.25
N GLY A 196 -28.40 9.32 32.79
CA GLY A 196 -29.28 8.23 32.35
C GLY A 196 -28.80 7.45 31.14
N LYS A 197 -27.80 7.98 30.41
CA LYS A 197 -27.16 7.29 29.26
C LYS A 197 -25.85 6.57 29.60
N ILE A 198 -25.39 6.70 30.85
CA ILE A 198 -24.21 5.96 31.32
C ILE A 198 -24.62 4.53 31.63
N ASN A 199 -23.84 3.59 31.08
CA ASN A 199 -23.95 2.16 31.39
C ASN A 199 -22.54 1.55 31.36
N ASP A 200 -21.99 1.34 32.55
CA ASP A 200 -20.59 0.85 32.71
C ASP A 200 -20.41 -0.58 32.20
N ASP A 201 -21.47 -1.37 32.05
CA ASP A 201 -21.39 -2.71 31.44
C ASP A 201 -20.93 -2.64 29.97
N LEU A 202 -21.19 -1.50 29.29
CA LEU A 202 -20.77 -1.27 27.91
C LEU A 202 -19.26 -1.07 27.75
N ASP A 203 -18.53 -0.71 28.79
CA ASP A 203 -17.05 -0.58 28.73
C ASP A 203 -16.38 -1.93 28.40
N ALA A 204 -17.03 -3.04 28.75
CA ALA A 204 -16.55 -4.41 28.49
C ALA A 204 -17.01 -4.97 27.13
N ILE A 205 -17.69 -4.19 26.28
CA ILE A 205 -18.19 -4.65 24.98
C ILE A 205 -17.03 -5.15 24.10
N LYS A 206 -17.22 -6.32 23.52
CA LYS A 206 -16.23 -6.91 22.60
C LYS A 206 -16.57 -6.51 21.18
N ALA A 207 -15.53 -6.13 20.43
CA ALA A 207 -15.67 -5.90 19.00
C ALA A 207 -16.02 -7.21 18.27
N PRO A 208 -16.98 -7.20 17.32
CA PRO A 208 -17.27 -8.37 16.51
C PRO A 208 -16.05 -8.78 15.69
N GLU A 209 -15.88 -10.07 15.47
CA GLU A 209 -14.81 -10.58 14.62
C GLU A 209 -15.08 -10.21 13.16
N GLU A 210 -16.33 -10.38 12.73
CA GLU A 210 -16.82 -10.05 11.38
C GLU A 210 -17.42 -8.66 11.37
N ALA A 211 -16.71 -7.71 10.79
CA ALA A 211 -17.13 -6.31 10.74
C ALA A 211 -16.88 -5.72 9.35
N SER A 212 -17.92 -5.14 8.76
CA SER A 212 -17.86 -4.44 7.48
C SER A 212 -17.84 -2.94 7.71
N TYR A 213 -16.71 -2.29 7.50
CA TYR A 213 -16.58 -0.84 7.67
C TYR A 213 -15.59 -0.24 6.65
N SER A 214 -15.84 1.00 6.29
CA SER A 214 -15.00 1.78 5.37
C SER A 214 -13.98 2.64 6.12
N LEU A 215 -13.04 3.26 5.39
CA LEU A 215 -12.15 4.28 5.96
C LEU A 215 -12.92 5.48 6.49
N LYS A 216 -14.12 5.80 5.93
CA LYS A 216 -14.99 6.86 6.44
C LYS A 216 -15.59 6.48 7.79
N ASP A 217 -15.99 5.21 7.95
CA ASP A 217 -16.49 4.71 9.24
C ASP A 217 -15.37 4.68 10.28
N PHE A 218 -14.15 4.34 9.85
CA PHE A 218 -12.96 4.43 10.69
C PHE A 218 -12.67 5.86 11.13
N ALA A 219 -12.78 6.85 10.22
CA ALA A 219 -12.62 8.26 10.57
C ALA A 219 -13.66 8.71 11.60
N ARG A 220 -14.91 8.29 11.43
CA ARG A 220 -15.97 8.56 12.40
C ARG A 220 -15.70 7.90 13.75
N ALA A 221 -15.22 6.68 13.76
CA ALA A 221 -14.81 6.01 15.00
C ALA A 221 -13.64 6.72 15.68
N MET A 222 -12.71 7.30 14.92
CA MET A 222 -11.58 8.07 15.45
C MET A 222 -12.05 9.29 16.25
N GLU A 223 -13.09 9.99 15.80
CA GLU A 223 -13.66 11.12 16.56
C GLU A 223 -14.18 10.65 17.92
N PHE A 224 -14.86 9.50 17.97
CA PHE A 224 -15.30 8.91 19.24
C PHE A 224 -14.13 8.46 20.13
N THR A 225 -13.04 7.97 19.52
CA THR A 225 -11.83 7.67 20.28
C THR A 225 -11.28 8.91 20.97
N LEU A 226 -11.25 10.04 20.27
CA LEU A 226 -10.72 11.30 20.79
C LEU A 226 -11.51 11.82 21.99
N ILE A 227 -12.83 11.70 21.98
CA ILE A 227 -13.65 12.12 23.11
C ILE A 227 -13.62 11.10 24.27
N SER A 228 -13.56 9.80 23.99
CA SER A 228 -13.64 8.76 25.02
C SER A 228 -12.38 8.66 25.88
N GLU A 229 -11.22 8.88 25.29
CA GLU A 229 -9.93 8.80 25.98
C GLU A 229 -9.50 10.11 26.66
N GLY A 230 -10.36 11.14 26.59
CA GLY A 230 -10.07 12.44 27.19
C GLY A 230 -8.84 13.14 26.59
N PHE A 231 -8.51 12.84 25.34
CA PHE A 231 -7.37 13.45 24.64
C PHE A 231 -7.42 14.97 24.59
N GLN A 232 -8.63 15.56 24.75
CA GLN A 232 -8.82 17.00 24.79
C GLN A 232 -8.08 17.68 25.97
N HIS A 233 -7.80 16.93 27.04
CA HIS A 233 -7.11 17.47 28.23
C HIS A 233 -5.59 17.19 28.25
N ASN A 234 -5.06 16.41 27.29
CA ASN A 234 -3.65 16.12 27.14
C ASN A 234 -3.15 16.60 25.77
N GLN A 235 -2.54 17.78 25.73
CA GLN A 235 -2.14 18.45 24.50
C GLN A 235 -1.24 17.61 23.60
N ASN A 236 -0.30 16.85 24.16
CA ASN A 236 0.62 16.00 23.35
C ASN A 236 -0.14 14.86 22.65
N LEU A 237 -1.07 14.20 23.36
CA LEU A 237 -1.89 13.13 22.78
C LEU A 237 -2.91 13.67 21.78
N HIS A 238 -3.44 14.86 22.03
CA HIS A 238 -4.32 15.54 21.09
C HIS A 238 -3.59 15.85 19.77
N ASP A 239 -2.38 16.40 19.84
CA ASP A 239 -1.58 16.74 18.65
C ASP A 239 -1.25 15.50 17.83
N ASP A 240 -0.86 14.40 18.49
CA ASP A 240 -0.62 13.11 17.85
C ASP A 240 -1.86 12.56 17.13
N ALA A 241 -3.01 12.68 17.75
CA ALA A 241 -4.28 12.22 17.19
C ALA A 241 -4.76 13.09 16.03
N VAL A 242 -4.58 14.42 16.11
CA VAL A 242 -4.91 15.36 15.02
C VAL A 242 -4.09 15.03 13.77
N ILE A 243 -2.79 14.70 13.92
CA ILE A 243 -1.94 14.30 12.79
C ILE A 243 -2.52 13.06 12.10
N LEU A 244 -2.90 12.02 12.87
CA LEU A 244 -3.51 10.80 12.31
C LEU A 244 -4.82 11.11 11.57
N ARG A 245 -5.67 11.97 12.15
CA ARG A 245 -6.94 12.39 11.54
C ARG A 245 -6.73 13.13 10.23
N VAL A 246 -5.79 14.06 10.18
CA VAL A 246 -5.46 14.82 8.95
C VAL A 246 -4.97 13.87 7.85
N ARG A 247 -4.09 12.93 8.17
CA ARG A 247 -3.61 11.92 7.22
C ARG A 247 -4.73 11.01 6.72
N LEU A 248 -5.57 10.53 7.62
CA LEU A 248 -6.74 9.71 7.28
C LEU A 248 -7.69 10.45 6.33
N ASN A 249 -8.03 11.70 6.62
CA ASN A 249 -8.87 12.52 5.76
C ASN A 249 -8.23 12.80 4.40
N SER A 250 -6.91 12.96 4.34
CA SER A 250 -6.18 13.08 3.07
C SER A 250 -6.35 11.82 2.22
N ILE A 251 -6.26 10.64 2.81
CA ILE A 251 -6.47 9.35 2.12
C ILE A 251 -7.91 9.24 1.62
N ILE A 252 -8.90 9.51 2.48
CA ILE A 252 -10.33 9.43 2.15
C ILE A 252 -10.71 10.35 0.99
N ASN A 253 -10.09 11.51 0.90
CA ASN A 253 -10.37 12.52 -0.13
C ASN A 253 -9.50 12.37 -1.38
N SER A 254 -8.64 11.37 -1.45
CA SER A 254 -7.78 11.07 -2.60
C SER A 254 -8.25 9.82 -3.35
N LYS A 255 -7.64 9.56 -4.51
CA LYS A 255 -7.83 8.31 -5.25
C LYS A 255 -7.44 7.06 -4.44
N MET A 256 -6.67 7.22 -3.36
CA MET A 256 -6.24 6.10 -2.51
C MET A 256 -7.40 5.40 -1.83
N ASN A 257 -8.50 6.13 -1.53
CA ASN A 257 -9.71 5.54 -0.98
C ASN A 257 -10.33 4.46 -1.88
N ASP A 258 -10.13 4.54 -3.19
CA ASP A 258 -10.70 3.60 -4.17
C ASP A 258 -10.06 2.21 -4.10
N TYR A 259 -8.94 2.07 -3.42
CA TYR A 259 -8.26 0.78 -3.21
C TYR A 259 -8.70 0.06 -1.95
N PHE A 260 -9.63 0.63 -1.19
CA PHE A 260 -10.12 0.07 0.07
C PHE A 260 -11.63 -0.13 0.03
N SER A 261 -12.05 -1.40 0.16
CA SER A 261 -13.48 -1.72 0.24
C SER A 261 -13.94 -1.88 1.68
N SER A 262 -15.25 -1.64 1.88
CA SER A 262 -15.89 -1.78 3.19
C SER A 262 -16.35 -3.20 3.50
N LYS A 263 -16.29 -4.12 2.53
CA LYS A 263 -16.80 -5.48 2.71
C LYS A 263 -15.95 -6.26 3.71
N TYR A 264 -16.63 -7.04 4.56
CA TYR A 264 -15.94 -8.08 5.31
C TYR A 264 -15.65 -9.26 4.39
N VAL A 265 -14.40 -9.68 4.34
CA VAL A 265 -13.95 -10.86 3.61
C VAL A 265 -12.94 -11.59 4.51
N PRO A 266 -13.12 -12.89 4.79
CA PRO A 266 -12.12 -13.69 5.48
C PRO A 266 -10.79 -13.72 4.72
N VAL A 267 -9.67 -13.85 5.43
CA VAL A 267 -8.32 -13.82 4.81
C VAL A 267 -8.16 -14.94 3.76
N ASP A 268 -8.68 -16.13 4.02
CA ASP A 268 -8.62 -17.28 3.12
C ASP A 268 -9.44 -17.06 1.83
N GLU A 269 -10.62 -16.46 1.92
CA GLU A 269 -11.41 -16.05 0.76
C GLU A 269 -10.72 -14.94 -0.02
N TYR A 270 -10.12 -13.96 0.67
CA TYR A 270 -9.39 -12.88 0.00
C TYR A 270 -8.18 -13.40 -0.78
N ILE A 271 -7.34 -14.25 -0.17
CA ILE A 271 -6.19 -14.86 -0.85
C ILE A 271 -6.66 -15.75 -2.00
N SER A 272 -7.74 -16.53 -1.80
CA SER A 272 -8.36 -17.33 -2.87
C SER A 272 -8.85 -16.46 -4.02
N SER A 273 -9.45 -15.30 -3.72
CA SER A 273 -9.89 -14.35 -4.75
C SER A 273 -8.72 -13.73 -5.54
N LEU A 274 -7.58 -13.49 -4.90
CA LEU A 274 -6.38 -12.99 -5.58
C LEU A 274 -5.84 -13.99 -6.61
N VAL A 275 -5.91 -15.30 -6.35
CA VAL A 275 -5.42 -16.33 -7.27
C VAL A 275 -6.48 -16.84 -8.24
N ALA A 276 -7.76 -16.65 -7.97
CA ALA A 276 -8.84 -17.07 -8.88
C ALA A 276 -8.91 -16.17 -10.11
N VAL A 277 -9.15 -16.77 -11.27
CA VAL A 277 -9.53 -16.11 -12.52
C VAL A 277 -10.94 -16.49 -12.92
N ASN A 278 -11.49 -15.81 -13.91
CA ASN A 278 -12.78 -16.16 -14.48
C ASN A 278 -12.80 -17.65 -14.86
N ASP A 279 -13.95 -18.31 -14.79
CA ASP A 279 -14.16 -19.73 -15.06
C ASP A 279 -13.68 -20.72 -13.97
N GLY A 280 -13.44 -20.24 -12.74
CA GLY A 280 -13.02 -21.10 -11.62
C GLY A 280 -11.62 -21.66 -11.74
N LYS A 281 -10.83 -21.20 -12.71
CA LYS A 281 -9.40 -21.53 -12.85
C LYS A 281 -8.57 -20.76 -11.84
N LYS A 282 -7.37 -21.27 -11.60
CA LYS A 282 -6.35 -20.65 -10.75
C LYS A 282 -5.28 -20.00 -11.61
N ALA A 283 -4.92 -18.76 -11.30
CA ALA A 283 -3.72 -18.13 -11.87
C ALA A 283 -2.45 -18.68 -11.19
N GLN A 284 -1.43 -18.89 -11.99
CA GLN A 284 -0.09 -19.28 -11.53
C GLN A 284 0.80 -18.06 -11.33
N ILE A 285 0.54 -17.00 -12.09
CA ILE A 285 1.22 -15.69 -11.95
C ILE A 285 0.16 -14.64 -11.68
N ILE A 286 0.31 -13.93 -10.59
CA ILE A 286 -0.48 -12.78 -10.18
C ILE A 286 0.42 -11.56 -10.24
N ASN A 287 0.22 -10.69 -11.21
CA ASN A 287 0.96 -9.45 -11.35
C ASN A 287 0.15 -8.30 -10.75
N ILE A 288 0.72 -7.63 -9.75
CA ILE A 288 0.17 -6.47 -9.08
C ILE A 288 0.95 -5.26 -9.56
N ASN A 289 0.37 -4.53 -10.51
CA ASN A 289 0.96 -3.31 -11.06
C ASN A 289 0.74 -2.13 -10.13
N LEU A 290 1.85 -1.50 -9.72
CA LEU A 290 1.92 -0.37 -8.79
C LEU A 290 2.47 0.90 -9.44
N GLU A 291 2.51 0.96 -10.77
CA GLU A 291 3.14 2.05 -11.54
C GLU A 291 2.58 3.44 -11.19
N ASP A 292 1.27 3.54 -10.99
CA ASP A 292 0.58 4.82 -10.75
C ASP A 292 0.44 5.20 -9.28
N VAL A 293 1.13 4.51 -8.38
CA VAL A 293 1.08 4.74 -6.93
C VAL A 293 2.41 5.30 -6.45
N ASP A 294 2.35 6.32 -5.60
CA ASP A 294 3.55 6.85 -4.96
C ASP A 294 4.25 5.81 -4.07
N ASP A 295 5.55 6.01 -3.83
CA ASP A 295 6.40 5.06 -3.11
C ASP A 295 5.88 4.71 -1.72
N THR A 296 5.24 5.64 -1.03
CA THR A 296 4.73 5.45 0.33
C THR A 296 3.58 4.46 0.33
N PHE A 297 2.59 4.65 -0.55
CA PHE A 297 1.43 3.76 -0.65
C PHE A 297 1.80 2.43 -1.30
N ALA A 298 2.69 2.42 -2.30
CA ALA A 298 3.20 1.18 -2.88
C ALA A 298 3.85 0.30 -1.79
N LYS A 299 4.67 0.90 -0.91
CA LYS A 299 5.25 0.22 0.25
C LYS A 299 4.19 -0.36 1.18
N VAL A 300 3.13 0.40 1.49
CA VAL A 300 2.02 -0.04 2.35
C VAL A 300 1.30 -1.24 1.72
N PHE A 301 0.92 -1.16 0.43
CA PHE A 301 0.21 -2.24 -0.26
C PHE A 301 1.04 -3.52 -0.31
N VAL A 302 2.32 -3.42 -0.66
CA VAL A 302 3.22 -4.58 -0.72
C VAL A 302 3.36 -5.23 0.67
N LYS A 303 3.49 -4.43 1.74
CA LYS A 303 3.56 -4.94 3.12
C LYS A 303 2.26 -5.62 3.55
N ILE A 304 1.09 -5.01 3.30
CA ILE A 304 -0.22 -5.59 3.64
C ILE A 304 -0.42 -6.93 2.94
N ILE A 305 -0.26 -6.98 1.61
CA ILE A 305 -0.49 -8.21 0.83
C ILE A 305 0.51 -9.30 1.24
N SER A 306 1.78 -8.96 1.44
CA SER A 306 2.80 -9.91 1.91
C SER A 306 2.47 -10.46 3.29
N ARG A 307 1.97 -9.62 4.21
CA ARG A 307 1.51 -10.04 5.54
C ARG A 307 0.30 -10.96 5.45
N LEU A 308 -0.69 -10.63 4.63
CA LEU A 308 -1.88 -11.45 4.44
C LEU A 308 -1.53 -12.84 3.91
N ILE A 309 -0.65 -12.93 2.91
CA ILE A 309 -0.15 -14.20 2.38
C ILE A 309 0.62 -14.98 3.46
N PHE A 310 1.46 -14.31 4.23
CA PHE A 310 2.22 -14.95 5.30
C PHE A 310 1.31 -15.46 6.43
N ASP A 311 0.33 -14.67 6.88
CA ASP A 311 -0.64 -15.05 7.90
C ASP A 311 -1.50 -16.23 7.42
N PHE A 312 -1.99 -16.20 6.17
CA PHE A 312 -2.70 -17.30 5.54
C PHE A 312 -1.87 -18.59 5.53
N SER A 313 -0.62 -18.50 5.06
CA SER A 313 0.27 -19.66 5.00
C SER A 313 0.61 -20.22 6.38
N LYS A 314 0.72 -19.35 7.39
CA LYS A 314 1.00 -19.72 8.78
C LYS A 314 -0.20 -20.40 9.44
N ALA A 315 -1.42 -19.96 9.14
CA ALA A 315 -2.67 -20.54 9.66
C ALA A 315 -2.99 -21.89 9.03
N SER A 316 -2.39 -22.24 7.87
CA SER A 316 -2.63 -23.49 7.18
C SER A 316 -2.23 -24.69 8.04
N THR A 317 -3.13 -25.68 8.14
CA THR A 317 -2.89 -26.97 8.83
C THR A 317 -1.79 -27.80 8.16
N GLN A 318 -1.60 -27.61 6.85
CA GLN A 318 -0.58 -28.30 6.06
C GLN A 318 0.53 -27.31 5.69
N ARG A 319 1.49 -27.18 6.58
CA ARG A 319 2.62 -26.24 6.41
C ARG A 319 3.37 -26.47 5.09
N ALA A 320 3.66 -25.37 4.40
CA ALA A 320 4.45 -25.35 3.16
C ALA A 320 3.94 -26.23 2.00
N LYS A 321 2.69 -26.72 2.07
CA LYS A 321 2.12 -27.54 0.98
C LYS A 321 1.83 -26.70 -0.26
N ILE A 322 1.45 -25.45 -0.06
CA ILE A 322 1.18 -24.48 -1.13
C ILE A 322 2.21 -23.37 -1.02
N PRO A 323 3.29 -23.42 -1.83
CA PRO A 323 4.31 -22.38 -1.78
C PRO A 323 3.85 -21.11 -2.52
N PHE A 324 4.21 -19.96 -1.96
CA PHE A 324 4.03 -18.64 -2.53
C PHE A 324 5.41 -18.01 -2.76
N HIS A 325 5.63 -17.50 -3.94
CA HIS A 325 6.78 -16.68 -4.30
C HIS A 325 6.37 -15.23 -4.40
N LEU A 326 7.03 -14.35 -3.67
CA LEU A 326 6.81 -12.90 -3.67
C LEU A 326 7.98 -12.24 -4.39
N PHE A 327 7.78 -11.91 -5.66
CA PHE A 327 8.75 -11.17 -6.47
C PHE A 327 8.57 -9.68 -6.22
N LEU A 328 9.55 -9.07 -5.57
CA LEU A 328 9.55 -7.66 -5.22
C LEU A 328 10.46 -6.90 -6.19
N GLU A 329 9.87 -6.27 -7.20
CA GLU A 329 10.62 -5.40 -8.09
C GLU A 329 10.93 -4.07 -7.42
N GLU A 330 12.14 -3.58 -7.66
CA GLU A 330 12.71 -2.42 -6.96
C GLU A 330 12.55 -2.52 -5.43
N ALA A 331 12.89 -3.68 -4.89
CA ALA A 331 12.68 -4.07 -3.50
C ALA A 331 13.21 -3.05 -2.47
N HIS A 332 14.19 -2.21 -2.85
CA HIS A 332 14.68 -1.13 -2.01
C HIS A 332 13.61 -0.06 -1.70
N ARG A 333 12.49 0.01 -2.46
CA ARG A 333 11.34 0.86 -2.15
C ARG A 333 10.53 0.32 -0.97
N TYR A 334 10.53 -1.00 -0.74
CA TYR A 334 9.64 -1.69 0.21
C TYR A 334 10.35 -2.25 1.43
N ILE A 335 11.57 -2.77 1.23
CA ILE A 335 12.38 -3.45 2.26
C ILE A 335 13.53 -2.55 2.73
N GLN A 336 13.20 -1.34 3.10
CA GLN A 336 14.19 -0.38 3.61
C GLN A 336 14.61 -0.69 5.06
N LYS A 337 15.78 -0.16 5.46
CA LYS A 337 16.17 -0.04 6.86
C LYS A 337 15.33 1.07 7.50
N ASP A 338 14.07 0.76 7.83
CA ASP A 338 13.08 1.71 8.32
C ASP A 338 12.82 1.59 9.83
N ASN A 339 11.97 2.48 10.34
CA ASN A 339 11.59 2.53 11.75
C ASN A 339 10.49 1.52 12.14
N ASP A 340 10.05 0.63 11.23
CA ASP A 340 8.98 -0.33 11.53
C ASP A 340 9.33 -1.20 12.73
N THR A 341 10.58 -1.66 12.83
CA THR A 341 11.04 -2.46 13.97
C THR A 341 10.96 -1.68 15.28
N PHE A 342 11.26 -0.37 15.26
CA PHE A 342 11.12 0.48 16.43
C PHE A 342 9.65 0.69 16.79
N LEU A 343 8.80 1.01 15.82
CA LEU A 343 7.40 1.34 16.05
C LEU A 343 6.54 0.11 16.34
N LEU A 344 6.69 -0.97 15.56
CA LEU A 344 5.82 -2.15 15.56
C LEU A 344 6.46 -3.36 16.22
N GLY A 345 7.74 -3.27 16.61
CA GLY A 345 8.51 -4.38 17.18
C GLY A 345 9.05 -5.37 16.14
N TYR A 346 8.67 -5.27 14.87
CA TYR A 346 9.16 -6.13 13.80
C TYR A 346 8.98 -5.49 12.40
N ASN A 347 9.74 -6.00 11.42
CA ASN A 347 9.49 -5.75 10.00
C ASN A 347 8.98 -7.05 9.35
N ILE A 348 7.90 -6.97 8.56
CA ILE A 348 7.28 -8.15 7.96
C ILE A 348 8.21 -8.91 7.02
N PHE A 349 9.04 -8.22 6.24
CA PHE A 349 9.96 -8.86 5.31
C PHE A 349 11.11 -9.55 6.04
N ASP A 350 11.63 -8.97 7.12
CA ASP A 350 12.62 -9.62 7.99
C ASP A 350 12.06 -10.91 8.58
N ARG A 351 10.79 -10.89 8.97
CA ARG A 351 10.09 -12.06 9.50
C ARG A 351 9.89 -13.13 8.43
N ILE A 352 9.43 -12.75 7.23
CA ILE A 352 9.28 -13.68 6.12
C ILE A 352 10.64 -14.26 5.73
N ALA A 353 11.70 -13.46 5.66
CA ALA A 353 13.04 -13.93 5.36
C ALA A 353 13.53 -15.01 6.34
N LYS A 354 13.30 -14.80 7.66
CA LYS A 354 13.71 -15.74 8.72
C LYS A 354 12.84 -16.99 8.82
N GLU A 355 11.55 -16.86 8.64
CA GLU A 355 10.57 -17.91 8.97
C GLU A 355 9.80 -18.42 7.75
N GLY A 356 9.71 -17.65 6.66
CA GLY A 356 8.80 -17.89 5.52
C GLY A 356 8.97 -19.27 4.91
N ARG A 357 10.21 -19.76 4.79
CA ARG A 357 10.50 -21.11 4.28
C ARG A 357 9.74 -22.21 5.03
N LYS A 358 9.51 -22.05 6.34
CA LYS A 358 8.80 -23.04 7.16
C LYS A 358 7.30 -23.10 6.82
N TYR A 359 6.77 -22.02 6.24
CA TYR A 359 5.36 -21.86 5.90
C TYR A 359 5.12 -21.85 4.39
N GLY A 360 6.18 -21.96 3.59
CA GLY A 360 6.11 -21.95 2.13
C GLY A 360 6.02 -20.54 1.52
N VAL A 361 6.45 -19.50 2.22
CA VAL A 361 6.52 -18.14 1.67
C VAL A 361 7.98 -17.79 1.40
N ILE A 362 8.28 -17.43 0.15
CA ILE A 362 9.63 -17.19 -0.35
C ILE A 362 9.69 -15.78 -0.92
N LEU A 363 10.76 -15.06 -0.60
CA LEU A 363 11.03 -13.72 -1.16
C LEU A 363 11.99 -13.84 -2.33
N ASP A 364 11.62 -13.24 -3.46
CA ASP A 364 12.43 -13.08 -4.65
C ASP A 364 12.69 -11.59 -4.86
N ILE A 365 13.92 -11.13 -4.59
CA ILE A 365 14.28 -9.73 -4.45
C ILE A 365 14.96 -9.22 -5.70
N ILE A 366 14.40 -8.22 -6.33
CA ILE A 366 14.93 -7.55 -7.52
C ILE A 366 15.22 -6.10 -7.17
N SER A 367 16.47 -5.65 -7.26
CA SER A 367 16.84 -4.28 -6.89
C SER A 367 18.10 -3.80 -7.61
N GLN A 368 18.19 -2.50 -7.76
CA GLN A 368 19.38 -1.79 -8.23
C GLN A 368 20.28 -1.34 -7.07
N ARG A 369 19.74 -1.29 -5.82
CA ARG A 369 20.40 -0.71 -4.64
C ARG A 369 20.40 -1.67 -3.46
N PRO A 370 21.23 -2.72 -3.49
CA PRO A 370 21.28 -3.69 -2.40
C PRO A 370 21.67 -3.09 -1.05
N VAL A 371 22.45 -2.01 -1.01
CA VAL A 371 22.87 -1.34 0.23
C VAL A 371 21.68 -0.72 1.00
N GLU A 372 20.58 -0.38 0.32
CA GLU A 372 19.38 0.20 0.94
C GLU A 372 18.42 -0.86 1.52
N ILE A 373 18.61 -2.13 1.15
CA ILE A 373 17.75 -3.23 1.62
C ILE A 373 18.19 -3.68 3.02
N SER A 374 17.23 -4.18 3.82
CA SER A 374 17.49 -4.76 5.13
C SER A 374 18.58 -5.83 5.07
N ASP A 375 19.61 -5.67 5.92
CA ASP A 375 20.71 -6.64 6.05
C ASP A 375 20.20 -8.03 6.45
N THR A 376 19.15 -8.09 7.26
CA THR A 376 18.48 -9.34 7.65
C THR A 376 17.94 -10.08 6.44
N VAL A 377 17.28 -9.39 5.53
CA VAL A 377 16.68 -10.00 4.34
C VAL A 377 17.77 -10.49 3.40
N ILE A 378 18.78 -9.68 3.10
CA ILE A 378 19.90 -10.07 2.21
C ILE A 378 20.65 -11.28 2.78
N ALA A 379 20.91 -11.31 4.09
CA ALA A 379 21.61 -12.41 4.75
C ALA A 379 20.86 -13.76 4.69
N GLN A 380 19.56 -13.75 4.46
CA GLN A 380 18.73 -14.95 4.31
C GLN A 380 18.56 -15.39 2.85
N CYS A 381 19.04 -14.62 1.88
CA CYS A 381 19.03 -15.02 0.48
C CYS A 381 20.05 -16.14 0.22
N ASN A 382 19.59 -17.24 -0.39
CA ASN A 382 20.43 -18.39 -0.69
C ASN A 382 21.11 -18.33 -2.05
N ASN A 383 20.52 -17.64 -3.02
CA ASN A 383 20.99 -17.58 -4.39
C ASN A 383 21.03 -16.14 -4.88
N PHE A 384 22.05 -15.81 -5.65
CA PHE A 384 22.27 -14.46 -6.12
C PHE A 384 22.57 -14.46 -7.61
N LEU A 385 21.91 -13.56 -8.33
CA LEU A 385 22.20 -13.20 -9.71
C LEU A 385 22.56 -11.72 -9.74
N ILE A 386 23.81 -11.41 -10.02
CA ILE A 386 24.33 -10.03 -10.01
C ILE A 386 24.67 -9.64 -11.43
N PHE A 387 23.83 -8.82 -12.03
CA PHE A 387 24.08 -8.16 -13.30
C PHE A 387 25.07 -7.01 -13.12
N LYS A 388 25.42 -6.31 -14.18
CA LYS A 388 26.34 -5.18 -14.11
C LYS A 388 25.93 -4.19 -13.04
N MET A 389 26.87 -3.88 -12.14
CA MET A 389 26.75 -2.83 -11.12
C MET A 389 27.99 -1.95 -11.19
N THR A 390 27.78 -0.64 -11.03
CA THR A 390 28.88 0.36 -11.15
C THR A 390 29.06 1.19 -9.89
N HIS A 391 28.03 1.25 -9.02
CA HIS A 391 28.10 2.07 -7.81
C HIS A 391 29.03 1.44 -6.76
N PRO A 392 30.07 2.15 -6.30
CA PRO A 392 31.11 1.56 -5.45
C PRO A 392 30.61 1.02 -4.11
N LEU A 393 29.61 1.69 -3.48
CA LEU A 393 29.06 1.24 -2.20
C LEU A 393 28.30 -0.07 -2.35
N ASP A 394 27.50 -0.24 -3.41
CA ASP A 394 26.78 -1.47 -3.67
C ASP A 394 27.70 -2.64 -3.95
N ILE A 395 28.78 -2.40 -4.72
CA ILE A 395 29.80 -3.42 -5.02
C ILE A 395 30.51 -3.86 -3.74
N LYS A 396 30.94 -2.88 -2.91
CA LYS A 396 31.57 -3.14 -1.63
C LYS A 396 30.65 -3.95 -0.72
N TYR A 397 29.39 -3.51 -0.60
CA TYR A 397 28.37 -4.17 0.22
C TYR A 397 28.17 -5.64 -0.18
N ILE A 398 28.01 -5.91 -1.47
CA ILE A 398 27.89 -7.28 -1.98
C ILE A 398 29.17 -8.09 -1.69
N GLY A 399 30.33 -7.50 -1.86
CA GLY A 399 31.62 -8.16 -1.56
C GLY A 399 31.76 -8.54 -0.08
N GLU A 400 31.29 -7.70 0.83
CA GLU A 400 31.32 -7.94 2.27
C GLU A 400 30.29 -8.98 2.73
N MET A 401 29.10 -8.97 2.12
CA MET A 401 28.02 -9.91 2.47
C MET A 401 28.25 -11.33 1.94
N LEU A 402 29.15 -11.51 1.01
CA LEU A 402 29.34 -12.75 0.26
C LEU A 402 30.78 -13.25 0.36
N PRO A 403 31.14 -13.91 1.46
CA PRO A 403 32.52 -14.27 1.81
C PRO A 403 33.22 -15.19 0.80
N ASN A 404 32.49 -15.77 -0.15
CA ASN A 404 33.04 -16.72 -1.13
C ASN A 404 33.23 -16.13 -2.54
N ILE A 405 33.05 -14.83 -2.73
CA ILE A 405 33.33 -14.17 -4.00
C ILE A 405 34.79 -13.70 -4.02
N SER A 406 35.57 -14.15 -5.01
CA SER A 406 36.92 -13.60 -5.21
C SER A 406 36.86 -12.14 -5.70
N ALA A 407 37.90 -11.36 -5.37
CA ALA A 407 38.03 -9.96 -5.83
C ALA A 407 37.97 -9.87 -7.37
N ASP A 408 38.52 -10.87 -8.08
CA ASP A 408 38.49 -10.94 -9.53
C ASP A 408 37.09 -11.03 -10.12
N ILE A 409 36.15 -11.71 -9.44
CA ILE A 409 34.76 -11.82 -9.90
C ILE A 409 34.05 -10.49 -9.69
N LEU A 410 34.30 -9.80 -8.56
CA LEU A 410 33.74 -8.48 -8.30
C LEU A 410 34.25 -7.42 -9.31
N ASP A 411 35.49 -7.51 -9.72
CA ASP A 411 36.03 -6.61 -10.75
C ASP A 411 35.47 -6.91 -12.14
N LYS A 412 35.32 -8.18 -12.51
CA LYS A 412 34.67 -8.58 -13.77
C LYS A 412 33.20 -8.14 -13.81
N GLN A 413 32.50 -8.12 -12.67
CA GLN A 413 31.11 -7.72 -12.56
C GLN A 413 30.87 -6.26 -13.00
N LYS A 414 31.84 -5.35 -12.76
CA LYS A 414 31.79 -3.93 -13.18
C LYS A 414 31.73 -3.74 -14.70
N VAL A 415 32.31 -4.68 -15.46
CA VAL A 415 32.46 -4.59 -16.92
C VAL A 415 31.54 -5.55 -17.68
N LEU A 416 30.62 -6.22 -16.99
CA LEU A 416 29.67 -7.12 -17.64
C LEU A 416 28.86 -6.40 -18.72
N GLN A 417 28.64 -7.09 -19.83
CA GLN A 417 27.69 -6.63 -20.84
C GLN A 417 26.23 -6.86 -20.38
N PRO A 418 25.27 -6.07 -20.84
CA PRO A 418 23.86 -6.31 -20.56
C PRO A 418 23.44 -7.75 -20.83
N GLY A 419 22.63 -8.34 -19.96
CA GLY A 419 22.20 -9.72 -20.05
C GLY A 419 23.20 -10.74 -19.51
N ASN A 420 24.39 -10.34 -19.08
CA ASN A 420 25.30 -11.22 -18.35
C ASN A 420 25.20 -10.97 -16.84
N CYS A 421 25.28 -12.03 -16.06
CA CYS A 421 25.27 -11.94 -14.60
C CYS A 421 26.26 -12.92 -13.97
N VAL A 422 26.72 -12.58 -12.77
CA VAL A 422 27.41 -13.51 -11.87
C VAL A 422 26.36 -14.25 -11.07
N CYS A 423 26.38 -15.58 -11.15
CA CYS A 423 25.48 -16.46 -10.41
C CYS A 423 26.27 -17.21 -9.34
N PHE A 424 25.76 -17.24 -8.11
CA PHE A 424 26.34 -18.02 -7.01
C PHE A 424 25.27 -18.27 -5.92
N GLY A 425 25.58 -19.19 -4.99
CA GLY A 425 24.69 -19.61 -3.93
C GLY A 425 24.45 -21.11 -3.94
N GLY A 426 23.43 -21.55 -3.19
CA GLY A 426 23.13 -22.97 -3.01
C GLY A 426 22.76 -23.75 -4.29
N ALA A 427 22.23 -23.06 -5.29
CA ALA A 427 21.90 -23.65 -6.59
C ALA A 427 23.12 -23.81 -7.52
N PHE A 428 24.24 -23.18 -7.20
CA PHE A 428 25.44 -23.16 -8.05
C PHE A 428 26.62 -23.80 -7.30
N LYS A 429 27.28 -24.79 -7.90
CA LYS A 429 28.42 -25.45 -7.26
C LYS A 429 29.61 -24.49 -7.06
N ILE A 430 29.79 -23.59 -8.00
CA ILE A 430 30.81 -22.53 -7.99
C ILE A 430 30.22 -21.22 -8.52
N PRO A 431 30.74 -20.07 -8.10
CA PRO A 431 30.38 -18.80 -8.74
C PRO A 431 30.75 -18.82 -10.23
N MET A 432 29.80 -18.41 -11.09
CA MET A 432 30.01 -18.43 -12.55
C MET A 432 29.40 -17.21 -13.21
N ILE A 433 29.96 -16.82 -14.35
CA ILE A 433 29.38 -15.81 -15.22
C ILE A 433 28.49 -16.52 -16.24
N VAL A 434 27.21 -16.10 -16.28
CA VAL A 434 26.20 -16.68 -17.16
C VAL A 434 25.65 -15.59 -18.08
N LYS A 435 25.49 -15.89 -19.35
CA LYS A 435 24.72 -15.08 -20.30
C LYS A 435 23.30 -15.58 -20.27
N MET A 436 22.37 -14.70 -19.83
CA MET A 436 20.95 -15.01 -19.83
C MET A 436 20.41 -14.99 -21.27
N GLU A 437 19.59 -15.97 -21.59
CA GLU A 437 18.82 -15.93 -22.83
C GLU A 437 17.75 -14.85 -22.77
N MET A 438 17.41 -14.28 -23.92
CA MET A 438 16.32 -13.30 -24.00
C MET A 438 14.97 -13.96 -23.72
N PRO A 439 14.12 -13.34 -22.91
CA PRO A 439 12.76 -13.83 -22.71
C PRO A 439 11.93 -13.65 -23.99
N ASN A 440 10.93 -14.50 -24.17
CA ASN A 440 9.98 -14.38 -25.27
C ASN A 440 8.58 -14.83 -24.76
N PRO A 441 7.60 -13.90 -24.68
CA PRO A 441 7.67 -12.46 -24.95
C PRO A 441 8.60 -11.70 -23.99
N MET A 442 9.10 -10.54 -24.44
CA MET A 442 9.94 -9.68 -23.62
C MET A 442 9.08 -8.86 -22.62
N PRO A 443 9.59 -8.53 -21.43
CA PRO A 443 8.97 -7.53 -20.58
C PRO A 443 8.95 -6.17 -21.30
N PHE A 444 7.96 -5.35 -21.03
CA PHE A 444 7.84 -4.02 -21.63
C PHE A 444 8.78 -3.06 -20.89
N SER A 445 10.01 -2.97 -21.38
CA SER A 445 11.01 -2.02 -20.85
C SER A 445 11.24 -0.96 -21.94
N SER A 446 10.46 0.10 -21.92
CA SER A 446 10.61 1.20 -22.89
C SER A 446 11.68 2.18 -22.41
N ASN A 447 12.87 2.08 -22.96
CA ASN A 447 13.78 3.21 -22.94
C ASN A 447 13.32 4.22 -24.00
N CYS A 448 13.17 5.50 -23.62
CA CYS A 448 12.88 6.55 -24.59
C CYS A 448 13.98 6.58 -25.67
N ASP A 449 13.61 6.36 -26.91
CA ASP A 449 14.52 6.60 -28.04
C ASP A 449 14.57 8.10 -28.32
N VAL A 450 15.36 8.82 -27.49
CA VAL A 450 15.54 10.26 -27.56
C VAL A 450 15.94 10.69 -28.99
N SER A 451 16.81 9.92 -29.64
CA SER A 451 17.30 10.26 -30.98
C SER A 451 16.24 10.08 -32.06
N GLY A 452 15.36 9.09 -31.93
CA GLY A 452 14.23 8.85 -32.81
C GLY A 452 13.12 9.88 -32.59
N CYS A 453 12.77 10.15 -31.33
CA CYS A 453 11.72 11.11 -30.96
C CYS A 453 12.07 12.58 -31.33
N TRP A 454 13.36 12.94 -31.33
CA TRP A 454 13.79 14.30 -31.65
C TRP A 454 13.95 14.54 -33.16
N LYS A 455 13.92 13.50 -33.97
CA LYS A 455 14.01 13.65 -35.43
C LYS A 455 12.61 13.95 -35.99
N LEU A 456 12.44 15.12 -36.57
CA LEU A 456 11.31 15.40 -37.48
C LEU A 456 11.39 14.39 -38.65
N GLN A 457 10.33 13.63 -38.87
CA GLN A 457 10.17 12.90 -40.15
C GLN A 457 9.95 13.96 -41.24
N VAL A 458 11.04 14.33 -41.90
CA VAL A 458 10.95 15.17 -43.09
C VAL A 458 10.36 14.29 -44.21
N ASN A 459 9.05 14.39 -44.42
CA ASN A 459 8.42 13.87 -45.62
C ASN A 459 8.93 14.69 -46.81
N GLY A 460 10.02 14.26 -47.41
CA GLY A 460 10.62 14.93 -48.54
C GLY A 460 11.55 13.97 -49.27
N ASN A 461 11.17 13.65 -50.52
CA ASN A 461 11.99 12.96 -51.49
C ASN A 461 13.42 13.50 -51.52
N MET A 462 14.39 12.77 -51.00
CA MET A 462 15.78 12.93 -51.41
C MET A 462 16.02 12.09 -52.67
N PRO A 463 16.50 12.64 -53.78
CA PRO A 463 16.93 11.84 -54.90
C PRO A 463 18.29 11.21 -54.61
N GLY A 464 18.33 9.90 -54.58
CA GLY A 464 19.57 9.11 -54.74
C GLY A 464 20.20 8.52 -53.48
N SER A 465 19.77 7.34 -53.10
CA SER A 465 20.67 6.28 -52.64
C SER A 465 19.99 4.93 -52.85
N ASN A 466 20.37 4.25 -53.92
CA ASN A 466 20.15 2.83 -54.12
C ASN A 466 21.00 2.05 -53.14
N GLY A 467 20.39 1.24 -52.30
CA GLY A 467 21.08 0.33 -51.41
C GLY A 467 20.09 -0.64 -50.75
N ASN A 468 19.88 -1.78 -51.42
CA ASN A 468 19.17 -2.94 -50.88
C ASN A 468 19.75 -3.40 -49.55
N THR A 469 18.92 -3.31 -48.49
CA THR A 469 19.00 -4.26 -47.37
C THR A 469 17.58 -4.50 -46.90
N GLN A 470 17.07 -5.70 -47.15
CA GLN A 470 15.82 -6.21 -46.63
C GLN A 470 16.03 -6.52 -45.14
N ASP A 471 15.33 -5.81 -44.26
CA ASP A 471 15.12 -6.19 -42.87
C ASP A 471 13.71 -6.77 -42.75
N PRO A 472 13.55 -8.01 -42.25
CA PRO A 472 12.22 -8.60 -42.07
C PRO A 472 11.73 -8.41 -40.65
N MET A 473 11.16 -7.26 -40.33
CA MET A 473 10.25 -7.12 -39.19
C MET A 473 9.61 -5.73 -39.15
N SER A 474 8.49 -5.58 -39.82
CA SER A 474 7.55 -4.48 -39.57
C SER A 474 6.15 -4.85 -40.01
N THR A 475 5.38 -5.40 -39.10
CA THR A 475 3.92 -5.32 -39.14
C THR A 475 3.44 -4.99 -37.76
N VAL A 476 3.40 -3.71 -37.41
CA VAL A 476 2.56 -3.16 -36.37
C VAL A 476 1.75 -2.05 -37.02
N ASP A 477 0.45 -2.27 -37.08
CA ASP A 477 -0.56 -1.31 -37.56
C ASP A 477 -0.53 -0.07 -36.64
N ASN A 478 -0.09 1.05 -37.18
CA ASN A 478 -0.23 2.36 -36.56
C ASN A 478 -1.37 3.10 -37.24
N THR A 479 -2.56 3.06 -36.66
CA THR A 479 -3.61 4.05 -36.95
C THR A 479 -3.31 5.33 -36.18
N PRO A 480 -3.23 6.51 -36.82
CA PRO A 480 -2.91 7.74 -36.11
C PRO A 480 -4.15 8.25 -35.36
N GLN A 481 -4.04 8.34 -34.02
CA GLN A 481 -4.98 9.13 -33.23
C GLN A 481 -4.69 10.62 -33.41
N ASN A 482 -5.77 11.37 -33.65
CA ASN A 482 -5.81 12.82 -33.84
C ASN A 482 -5.14 13.57 -32.68
N VAL A 483 -4.03 14.24 -32.97
CA VAL A 483 -3.44 15.26 -32.11
C VAL A 483 -4.01 16.62 -32.57
N PRO A 484 -4.54 17.45 -31.67
CA PRO A 484 -5.03 18.77 -32.03
C PRO A 484 -3.86 19.69 -32.44
N ASN A 485 -4.07 20.42 -33.58
CA ASN A 485 -3.16 21.44 -34.05
C ASN A 485 -3.00 22.54 -33.00
N ILE A 486 -1.78 22.71 -32.52
CA ILE A 486 -1.37 23.90 -31.75
C ILE A 486 -0.73 24.87 -32.76
N GLU A 487 -1.43 25.94 -33.07
CA GLU A 487 -0.87 27.08 -33.82
C GLU A 487 0.21 27.76 -32.98
N MET A 488 1.40 27.88 -33.53
CA MET A 488 2.51 28.63 -32.95
C MET A 488 2.28 30.13 -33.16
N PRO A 489 2.46 30.98 -32.15
CA PRO A 489 2.42 32.42 -32.34
C PRO A 489 3.67 32.92 -33.06
N GLU A 490 3.47 33.85 -34.00
CA GLU A 490 4.49 34.52 -34.79
C GLU A 490 5.48 35.36 -33.94
N ASP A 491 6.68 35.36 -34.42
CA ASP A 491 7.86 36.14 -34.10
C ASP A 491 7.75 37.31 -33.08
N ASN A 492 8.43 37.16 -31.93
CA ASN A 492 8.96 38.29 -31.18
C ASN A 492 10.46 38.10 -30.96
N PRO A 493 11.29 39.12 -31.24
CA PRO A 493 12.76 39.01 -31.15
C PRO A 493 13.23 38.91 -29.72
N MET A 494 14.23 38.03 -29.47
CA MET A 494 14.89 37.84 -28.19
C MET A 494 15.57 39.14 -27.68
N PRO A 495 15.48 39.43 -26.35
CA PRO A 495 16.32 40.46 -25.76
C PRO A 495 17.74 39.91 -25.50
N THR A 496 18.71 40.58 -26.06
CA THR A 496 20.12 40.45 -25.72
C THR A 496 20.40 41.17 -24.44
N SER A 497 20.76 40.46 -23.37
CA SER A 497 21.68 40.94 -22.31
C SER A 497 22.06 39.82 -21.35
N PRO A 498 23.34 39.72 -20.98
CA PRO A 498 23.85 38.74 -20.04
C PRO A 498 23.95 39.37 -18.65
N GLU A 499 23.18 38.85 -17.71
CA GLU A 499 23.45 38.98 -16.27
C GLU A 499 22.47 38.07 -15.55
N ILE A 500 22.99 36.96 -14.98
CA ILE A 500 22.60 36.32 -13.74
C ILE A 500 23.48 35.08 -13.55
N PHE A 501 24.69 35.35 -13.07
CA PHE A 501 25.46 34.41 -12.26
C PHE A 501 26.18 35.25 -11.20
N ALA A 502 25.52 35.44 -10.05
CA ALA A 502 26.13 35.78 -8.74
C ALA A 502 25.00 35.97 -7.71
N ALA A 503 24.65 34.91 -6.95
CA ALA A 503 24.47 34.92 -5.50
C ALA A 503 24.04 33.50 -5.08
#